data_46e9ae8a041a50eeb6939d182f97e825
#
_entry.id   46e9ae8a041a50eeb6939d182f97e825
#
_cell.length_a   1.000
_cell.length_b   1.000
_cell.length_c   1.000
_cell.angle_alpha   90.00
_cell.angle_beta   90.00
_cell.angle_gamma   90.00
#
_symmetry.space_group_name_H-M   'P 1'
#
loop_
_entity.id
_entity.type
_entity.pdbx_description
1 polymer ?
#
loop_
_entity_poly.entity_id
_entity_poly.type
_entity_poly.pdbx_seq_one_letter_code
_entity_poly.pdbx_strand_id
1 'polypeptide(L)'
;EIVASDWSSDVCSSDLHAVVFVDSTADLPLEQIGPHFEHHERFPRRTNTEFVEIVSPEYVKMRVWERGTGETLACGTGCCATAVACVLNGKTGRKVTVEVLGGALTIQWDEKTNHIFMTGPAEFVFDGELEYEV
;
A
#
# COMPACT_ATOMS: atom_id res chain seq x y z
N GLU A 1 11.90 -7.88 -8.15
CA GLU A 1 12.08 -8.43 -6.80
C GLU A 1 10.77 -8.28 -6.03
N ILE A 2 10.26 -9.39 -5.47
CA ILE A 2 9.03 -9.39 -4.68
C ILE A 2 9.42 -9.37 -3.20
N VAL A 3 8.98 -8.34 -2.48
CA VAL A 3 9.17 -8.22 -1.03
C VAL A 3 7.81 -8.40 -0.36
N ALA A 4 7.67 -9.42 0.47
CA ALA A 4 6.47 -9.64 1.28
C ALA A 4 6.73 -9.16 2.71
N SER A 5 5.83 -8.34 3.22
CA SER A 5 5.85 -7.89 4.62
C SER A 5 4.53 -8.24 5.30
N ASP A 6 4.63 -8.83 6.49
CA ASP A 6 3.47 -9.10 7.35
C ASP A 6 3.37 -7.99 8.39
N TRP A 7 2.30 -7.21 8.31
CA TRP A 7 1.96 -6.19 9.28
C TRP A 7 0.82 -6.69 10.14
N SER A 8 1.15 -7.22 11.31
CA SER A 8 0.14 -7.52 12.30
C SER A 8 -0.22 -6.28 13.09
N SER A 9 -1.32 -5.62 12.76
CA SER A 9 -2.06 -4.85 13.75
C SER A 9 -3.06 -5.79 14.41
N ASP A 10 -3.37 -5.58 15.68
CA ASP A 10 -4.34 -6.40 16.44
C ASP A 10 -5.75 -6.44 15.81
N VAL A 11 -6.00 -5.58 14.84
CA VAL A 11 -7.28 -5.46 14.10
C VAL A 11 -7.25 -6.25 12.79
N CYS A 12 -6.08 -6.53 12.21
CA CYS A 12 -5.96 -7.23 10.93
C CYS A 12 -4.73 -8.12 10.86
N SER A 13 -4.72 -9.19 11.67
CA SER A 13 -3.62 -10.18 11.75
C SER A 13 -3.29 -10.92 10.45
N SER A 14 -3.91 -10.55 9.33
CA SER A 14 -3.75 -11.16 8.01
C SER A 14 -3.62 -10.17 6.86
N ASP A 15 -3.28 -8.91 7.14
CA ASP A 15 -3.08 -7.88 6.10
C ASP A 15 -1.67 -8.01 5.51
N LEU A 16 -1.50 -9.02 4.66
CA LEU A 16 -0.25 -9.34 4.00
C LEU A 16 -0.12 -8.53 2.72
N HIS A 17 1.06 -7.93 2.50
CA HIS A 17 1.40 -7.14 1.34
C HIS A 17 2.58 -7.73 0.59
N ALA A 18 2.47 -7.82 -0.73
CA ALA A 18 3.55 -8.16 -1.64
C ALA A 18 3.89 -6.95 -2.50
N VAL A 19 5.10 -6.42 -2.33
CA VAL A 19 5.56 -5.23 -3.07
C VAL A 19 6.40 -5.64 -4.27
N VAL A 20 5.97 -5.22 -5.45
CA VAL A 20 6.60 -5.53 -6.75
C VAL A 20 7.11 -4.23 -7.37
N PHE A 21 8.43 -4.13 -7.55
CA PHE A 21 9.03 -2.98 -8.25
C PHE A 21 8.91 -3.16 -9.76
N VAL A 22 8.41 -2.13 -10.42
CA VAL A 22 8.18 -2.09 -11.87
C VAL A 22 8.80 -0.83 -12.48
N ASP A 23 9.07 -0.86 -13.78
CA ASP A 23 9.62 0.30 -14.49
C ASP A 23 8.59 1.41 -14.68
N SER A 24 7.31 1.04 -14.87
CA SER A 24 6.18 1.97 -14.96
C SER A 24 4.90 1.34 -14.43
N THR A 25 4.09 2.14 -13.74
CA THR A 25 2.76 1.73 -13.27
C THR A 25 1.65 2.07 -14.26
N ALA A 26 1.91 2.94 -15.26
CA ALA A 26 0.87 3.54 -16.12
C ALA A 26 0.05 2.51 -16.89
N ASP A 27 0.72 1.57 -17.56
CA ASP A 27 0.08 0.64 -18.51
C ASP A 27 -0.01 -0.80 -17.98
N LEU A 28 0.06 -0.98 -16.65
CA LEU A 28 -0.05 -2.31 -16.06
C LEU A 28 -1.49 -2.84 -16.18
N PRO A 29 -1.69 -4.02 -16.78
CA PRO A 29 -3.01 -4.64 -16.86
C PRO A 29 -3.36 -5.37 -15.56
N LEU A 30 -3.63 -4.61 -14.47
CA LEU A 30 -3.82 -5.16 -13.13
C LEU A 30 -4.94 -6.21 -13.07
N GLU A 31 -6.03 -6.02 -13.82
CA GLU A 31 -7.11 -6.99 -13.90
C GLU A 31 -6.66 -8.37 -14.41
N GLN A 32 -5.57 -8.40 -15.19
CA GLN A 32 -5.03 -9.64 -15.73
C GLN A 32 -3.97 -10.25 -14.80
N ILE A 33 -3.06 -9.41 -14.26
CA ILE A 33 -1.92 -9.88 -13.46
C ILE A 33 -2.22 -10.00 -11.97
N GLY A 34 -3.07 -9.12 -11.43
CA GLY A 34 -3.38 -9.05 -10.00
C GLY A 34 -3.89 -10.38 -9.42
N PRO A 35 -4.86 -11.08 -10.06
CA PRO A 35 -5.33 -12.37 -9.57
C PRO A 35 -4.24 -13.44 -9.46
N HIS A 36 -3.22 -13.41 -10.30
CA HIS A 36 -2.10 -14.37 -10.24
C HIS A 36 -1.22 -14.16 -9.01
N PHE A 37 -1.04 -12.90 -8.58
CA PHE A 37 -0.35 -12.58 -7.34
C PHE A 37 -1.21 -12.91 -6.13
N GLU A 38 -2.47 -12.47 -6.12
CA GLU A 38 -3.40 -12.69 -5.03
C GLU A 38 -3.55 -14.17 -4.65
N HIS A 39 -3.66 -15.04 -5.67
CA HIS A 39 -3.90 -16.48 -5.50
C HIS A 39 -2.63 -17.33 -5.62
N HIS A 40 -1.45 -16.72 -5.58
CA HIS A 40 -0.20 -17.45 -5.69
C HIS A 40 -0.03 -18.42 -4.52
N GLU A 41 0.51 -19.61 -4.77
CA GLU A 41 0.67 -20.70 -3.77
C GLU A 41 1.47 -20.31 -2.52
N ARG A 42 2.38 -19.31 -2.64
CA ARG A 42 3.12 -18.72 -1.51
C ARG A 42 2.24 -17.98 -0.52
N PHE A 43 1.05 -17.57 -0.93
CA PHE A 43 0.11 -16.80 -0.13
C PHE A 43 -1.19 -17.59 0.09
N PRO A 44 -1.18 -18.64 0.90
CA PRO A 44 -2.34 -19.54 1.06
C PRO A 44 -3.59 -18.84 1.62
N ARG A 45 -3.42 -17.68 2.25
CA ARG A 45 -4.51 -16.79 2.71
C ARG A 45 -4.69 -15.58 1.80
N ARG A 46 -4.12 -15.62 0.58
CA ARG A 46 -4.05 -14.52 -0.39
C ARG A 46 -3.22 -13.33 0.11
N THR A 47 -3.02 -12.34 -0.75
CA THR A 47 -2.24 -11.14 -0.44
C THR A 47 -2.77 -9.94 -1.20
N ASN A 48 -2.53 -8.74 -0.66
CA ASN A 48 -2.57 -7.51 -1.42
C ASN A 48 -1.25 -7.38 -2.20
N THR A 49 -1.28 -6.80 -3.37
CA THR A 49 -0.07 -6.63 -4.19
C THR A 49 0.07 -5.18 -4.63
N GLU A 50 1.16 -4.56 -4.25
CA GLU A 50 1.52 -3.19 -4.60
C GLU A 50 2.54 -3.20 -5.73
N PHE A 51 2.19 -2.61 -6.87
CA PHE A 51 3.07 -2.39 -8.01
C PHE A 51 3.66 -0.99 -7.91
N VAL A 52 4.97 -0.89 -7.77
CA VAL A 52 5.66 0.34 -7.37
C VAL A 52 6.68 0.78 -8.39
N GLU A 53 6.51 1.99 -8.91
CA GLU A 53 7.44 2.72 -9.76
C GLU A 53 8.24 3.72 -8.92
N ILE A 54 9.56 3.63 -8.96
CA ILE A 54 10.45 4.57 -8.27
C ILE A 54 10.69 5.77 -9.17
N VAL A 55 10.16 6.92 -8.81
CA VAL A 55 10.37 8.18 -9.55
C VAL A 55 11.59 8.94 -9.02
N SER A 56 11.73 9.00 -7.70
CA SER A 56 12.88 9.61 -7.02
C SER A 56 13.07 8.99 -5.63
N PRO A 57 14.17 9.29 -4.90
CA PRO A 57 14.34 8.83 -3.52
C PRO A 57 13.25 9.29 -2.53
N GLU A 58 12.42 10.27 -2.91
CA GLU A 58 11.40 10.89 -2.07
C GLU A 58 9.98 10.73 -2.66
N TYR A 59 9.87 10.08 -3.83
CA TYR A 59 8.59 10.00 -4.54
C TYR A 59 8.46 8.69 -5.32
N VAL A 60 7.37 7.97 -5.08
CA VAL A 60 7.03 6.73 -5.79
C VAL A 60 5.58 6.77 -6.24
N LYS A 61 5.28 6.05 -7.33
CA LYS A 61 3.91 5.79 -7.77
C LYS A 61 3.54 4.36 -7.44
N MET A 62 2.31 4.16 -7.02
CA MET A 62 1.81 2.84 -6.63
C MET A 62 0.42 2.59 -7.22
N ARG A 63 0.24 1.40 -7.78
CA ARG A 63 -1.08 0.82 -8.03
C ARG A 63 -1.20 -0.47 -7.23
N VAL A 64 -2.39 -0.74 -6.71
CA VAL A 64 -2.62 -1.86 -5.80
C VAL A 64 -3.73 -2.76 -6.30
N TRP A 65 -3.49 -4.06 -6.18
CA TRP A 65 -4.50 -5.10 -6.29
C TRP A 65 -4.81 -5.61 -4.88
N GLU A 66 -5.98 -5.26 -4.35
CA GLU A 66 -6.37 -5.64 -3.00
C GLU A 66 -7.04 -7.02 -2.97
N ARG A 67 -6.69 -7.78 -1.96
CA ARG A 67 -7.22 -9.12 -1.69
C ARG A 67 -8.74 -9.11 -1.59
N GLY A 68 -9.41 -9.83 -2.49
CA GLY A 68 -10.87 -9.98 -2.52
C GLY A 68 -11.64 -8.79 -3.10
N THR A 69 -10.95 -7.71 -3.50
CA THR A 69 -11.58 -6.50 -4.02
C THR A 69 -11.15 -6.17 -5.45
N GLY A 70 -9.88 -6.41 -5.77
CA GLY A 70 -9.30 -6.00 -7.05
C GLY A 70 -8.55 -4.67 -6.96
N GLU A 71 -8.40 -3.96 -8.08
CA GLU A 71 -7.74 -2.66 -8.09
C GLU A 71 -8.59 -1.61 -7.37
N THR A 72 -7.97 -0.86 -6.46
CA THR A 72 -8.61 0.21 -5.70
C THR A 72 -7.88 1.53 -5.90
N LEU A 73 -8.54 2.64 -5.52
CA LEU A 73 -7.97 3.98 -5.67
C LEU A 73 -6.84 4.27 -4.67
N ALA A 74 -6.85 3.60 -3.52
CA ALA A 74 -5.83 3.75 -2.48
C ALA A 74 -5.92 2.60 -1.48
N CYS A 75 -4.76 2.21 -0.92
CA CYS A 75 -4.64 1.30 0.20
C CYS A 75 -3.62 1.89 1.19
N GLY A 76 -4.09 2.37 2.35
CA GLY A 76 -3.23 3.05 3.33
C GLY A 76 -2.14 2.13 3.88
N THR A 77 -2.48 0.89 4.26
CA THR A 77 -1.51 -0.11 4.72
C THR A 77 -0.56 -0.54 3.61
N GLY A 78 -1.04 -0.62 2.38
CA GLY A 78 -0.22 -0.86 1.18
C GLY A 78 0.80 0.26 0.94
N CYS A 79 0.41 1.53 1.14
CA CYS A 79 1.36 2.66 1.07
C CYS A 79 2.44 2.56 2.15
N CYS A 80 2.07 2.16 3.37
CA CYS A 80 3.04 1.94 4.45
C CYS A 80 4.00 0.79 4.13
N ALA A 81 3.48 -0.35 3.66
CA ALA A 81 4.28 -1.50 3.24
C ALA A 81 5.24 -1.13 2.09
N THR A 82 4.74 -0.38 1.10
CA THR A 82 5.53 0.15 -0.02
C THR A 82 6.71 1.00 0.47
N ALA A 83 6.46 1.96 1.37
CA ALA A 83 7.52 2.82 1.90
C ALA A 83 8.60 2.00 2.62
N VAL A 84 8.22 1.05 3.47
CA VAL A 84 9.15 0.16 4.16
C VAL A 84 9.95 -0.69 3.17
N ALA A 85 9.29 -1.31 2.20
CA ALA A 85 9.94 -2.12 1.18
C ALA A 85 10.96 -1.29 0.37
N CYS A 86 10.62 -0.05 0.00
CA CYS A 86 11.52 0.86 -0.69
C CYS A 86 12.77 1.18 0.15
N VAL A 87 12.61 1.48 1.44
CA VAL A 87 13.74 1.74 2.36
C VAL A 87 14.63 0.52 2.50
N LEU A 88 14.05 -0.65 2.76
CA LEU A 88 14.79 -1.90 2.94
C LEU A 88 15.59 -2.31 1.70
N ASN A 89 15.12 -1.93 0.51
CA ASN A 89 15.80 -2.17 -0.75
C ASN A 89 16.69 -1.01 -1.21
N GLY A 90 16.90 0.02 -0.37
CA GLY A 90 17.76 1.16 -0.66
C GLY A 90 17.27 2.03 -1.83
N LYS A 91 15.97 2.01 -2.13
CA LYS A 91 15.37 2.73 -3.26
C LYS A 91 14.92 4.14 -2.88
N THR A 92 14.51 4.36 -1.64
CA THR A 92 14.05 5.65 -1.13
C THR A 92 14.62 5.96 0.25
N GLY A 93 14.51 7.22 0.68
CA GLY A 93 14.68 7.62 2.08
C GLY A 93 13.49 7.16 2.94
N ARG A 94 13.62 7.39 4.27
CA ARG A 94 12.60 6.99 5.26
C ARG A 94 11.34 7.86 5.26
N LYS A 95 11.34 8.95 4.51
CA LYS A 95 10.16 9.80 4.25
C LYS A 95 9.95 9.86 2.75
N VAL A 96 8.82 9.37 2.30
CA VAL A 96 8.49 9.25 0.89
C VAL A 96 7.04 9.63 0.63
N THR A 97 6.79 10.30 -0.48
CA THR A 97 5.44 10.51 -1.01
C THR A 97 5.08 9.32 -1.90
N VAL A 98 3.95 8.68 -1.60
CA VAL A 98 3.37 7.59 -2.37
C VAL A 98 2.16 8.13 -3.11
N GLU A 99 2.27 8.27 -4.43
CA GLU A 99 1.15 8.61 -5.31
C GLU A 99 0.35 7.35 -5.61
N VAL A 100 -0.95 7.43 -5.41
CA VAL A 100 -1.94 6.40 -5.74
C VAL A 100 -3.01 6.98 -6.65
N LEU A 101 -3.87 6.17 -7.23
CA LEU A 101 -4.94 6.65 -8.13
C LEU A 101 -5.87 7.68 -7.46
N GLY A 102 -6.09 7.55 -6.15
CA GLY A 102 -6.95 8.45 -5.37
C GLY A 102 -6.26 9.71 -4.82
N GLY A 103 -4.95 9.88 -5.05
CA GLY A 103 -4.21 11.04 -4.53
C GLY A 103 -2.79 10.71 -4.10
N ALA A 104 -2.28 11.39 -3.08
CA ALA A 104 -0.94 11.15 -2.58
C ALA A 104 -0.90 11.13 -1.05
N LEU A 105 -0.12 10.21 -0.50
CA LEU A 105 0.12 10.08 0.94
C LEU A 105 1.62 10.27 1.22
N THR A 106 1.93 10.95 2.32
CA THR A 106 3.31 11.01 2.82
C THR A 106 3.49 9.95 3.90
N ILE A 107 4.42 9.05 3.70
CA ILE A 107 4.77 8.00 4.63
C ILE A 107 6.15 8.29 5.22
N GLN A 108 6.26 8.21 6.53
CA GLN A 108 7.53 8.37 7.24
C GLN A 108 7.75 7.20 8.20
N TRP A 109 8.81 6.44 7.97
CA TRP A 109 9.26 5.41 8.90
C TRP A 109 10.29 5.98 9.85
N ASP A 110 9.88 6.28 11.07
CA ASP A 110 10.74 6.88 12.09
C ASP A 110 11.76 5.87 12.62
N GLU A 111 13.03 6.24 12.55
CA GLU A 111 14.13 5.37 12.94
C GLU A 111 14.22 5.15 14.46
N LYS A 112 13.82 6.16 15.25
CA LYS A 112 13.98 6.12 16.72
C LYS A 112 12.87 5.32 17.38
N THR A 113 11.66 5.51 16.94
CA THR A 113 10.47 4.87 17.51
C THR A 113 10.07 3.59 16.80
N ASN A 114 10.62 3.37 15.58
CA ASN A 114 10.23 2.31 14.66
C ASN A 114 8.74 2.34 14.25
N HIS A 115 8.10 3.49 14.43
CA HIS A 115 6.72 3.70 13.99
C HIS A 115 6.67 4.22 12.55
N ILE A 116 5.56 3.93 11.89
CA ILE A 116 5.25 4.48 10.57
C ILE A 116 4.14 5.51 10.74
N PHE A 117 4.42 6.72 10.28
CA PHE A 117 3.48 7.81 10.23
C PHE A 117 2.95 7.95 8.80
N MET A 118 1.64 7.95 8.66
CA MET A 118 0.94 8.20 7.40
C MET A 118 0.22 9.54 7.50
N THR A 119 0.48 10.43 6.55
CA THR A 119 -0.16 11.74 6.44
C THR A 119 -0.80 11.87 5.07
N GLY A 120 -2.06 12.27 5.05
CA GLY A 120 -2.81 12.50 3.81
C GLY A 120 -3.83 13.61 3.96
N PRO A 121 -4.48 14.03 2.87
CA PRO A 121 -5.59 14.97 2.91
C PRO A 121 -6.79 14.38 3.62
N ALA A 122 -7.58 15.25 4.26
CA ALA A 122 -8.89 14.91 4.81
C ALA A 122 -9.86 16.01 4.43
N GLU A 123 -10.92 15.66 3.72
CA GLU A 123 -11.92 16.62 3.27
C GLU A 123 -13.27 16.28 3.91
N PHE A 124 -13.97 17.32 4.32
CA PHE A 124 -15.31 17.22 4.87
C PHE A 124 -16.30 16.91 3.73
N VAL A 125 -17.09 15.86 3.88
CA VAL A 125 -18.03 15.43 2.84
C VAL A 125 -19.48 15.74 3.22
N PHE A 126 -19.90 15.34 4.43
CA PHE A 126 -21.24 15.62 4.96
C PHE A 126 -21.29 15.37 6.47
N ASP A 127 -22.29 15.98 7.15
CA ASP A 127 -22.75 15.61 8.50
C ASP A 127 -23.93 14.64 8.41
N GLY A 128 -24.01 13.72 9.35
CA GLY A 128 -25.12 12.78 9.45
C GLY A 128 -25.49 12.50 10.90
N GLU A 129 -26.77 12.17 11.12
CA GLU A 129 -27.29 11.72 12.41
C GLU A 129 -27.74 10.26 12.27
N LEU A 130 -27.45 9.45 13.30
CA LEU A 130 -27.86 8.05 13.37
C LEU A 130 -28.59 7.80 14.69
N GLU A 131 -29.81 7.33 14.61
CA GLU A 131 -30.51 6.79 15.76
C GLU A 131 -30.20 5.30 15.90
N TYR A 132 -29.79 4.88 17.10
CA TYR A 132 -29.55 3.47 17.39
C TYR A 132 -30.16 3.08 18.73
N GLU A 133 -30.70 1.87 18.80
CA GLU A 133 -31.18 1.26 20.06
C GLU A 133 -30.01 0.49 20.71
N VAL A 134 -29.88 0.64 22.05
CA VAL A 134 -28.86 -0.02 22.87
C VAL A 134 -29.41 -1.29 23.49
#